data_3980ba8b1248905c669071536347c6b6
#
_entry.id   3980ba8b1248905c669071536347c6b6
#
_cell.length_a   1.000
_cell.length_b   1.000
_cell.length_c   1.000
_cell.angle_alpha   90.00
_cell.angle_beta   90.00
_cell.angle_gamma   90.00
#
_symmetry.space_group_name_H-M   'P 1'
#
loop_
_entity.id
_entity.type
_entity.pdbx_description
1 polymer ?
#
loop_
_entity_poly.entity_id
_entity_poly.type
_entity_poly.pdbx_seq_one_letter_code
_entity_poly.pdbx_strand_id
1 'polypeptide(L)'
;MNHRHFQPVFAFLITLAAAAEPEHHSADIVVYGDSPSSISAAIEAAENNTDVLLVSPVRHFGGIIANGLGSQDVDKRAGNAEPIGGLTREFFIRIARTYDHDATSPRYKFHSSRAGQAIDHWLAEKNILVLRNKRISEKPGSVTKEGGCITGFTCEDGTRISGKVFIDGTIEGDLMAFSGVSYTWGREGNDQYGETVGGVINPTLEQQFHFKVDPYNIPGDPSSGTIFGVQNEPVGTHGSADKSAMGFCLRLPLTKDPENKIPVTAPEGYNARDYELYRRFLAAGGGNDWLDGPGNKNDDRKAKLIDLGSWHELSGNFYGRNHGYPDGTYAERKRIYEEHRGYTQGLIHFLSTDPSVPVEIRAEWSQWGLCKDEFTDNGGWPRMLYLRSTRRMVSDYVITEADVIARPASSQCGRTLQPAPPVEDPIGVAWWFVDLHAARTVIKEGRVYNEGAFINYDNYAPFGIPYRSIIPKRADCTNLLVPSALSSSYAGYGALRLEWTYMVLGQSAGAAAVIALDKNLPVQDVPYPDLAAHLVSRGQKITVSKAGN
;
A
#
# COMPACT_ATOMS: atom_id res chain seq x y z
N MET A 1 13.14 50.46 71.40
CA MET A 1 12.16 49.44 70.93
C MET A 1 12.58 49.01 69.54
N ASN A 2 13.25 47.84 69.38
CA ASN A 2 13.76 47.33 68.15
C ASN A 2 12.80 46.24 67.62
N HIS A 3 12.08 46.52 66.53
CA HIS A 3 11.31 45.52 65.84
C HIS A 3 12.22 44.76 64.85
N ARG A 4 12.47 43.50 65.10
CA ARG A 4 13.08 42.58 64.14
C ARG A 4 11.98 41.98 63.26
N HIS A 5 12.06 42.28 61.93
CA HIS A 5 11.25 41.58 60.93
C HIS A 5 11.83 40.20 60.64
N PHE A 6 11.03 39.14 60.90
CA PHE A 6 11.29 37.80 60.43
C PHE A 6 10.68 37.70 58.99
N GLN A 7 11.55 37.39 58.01
CA GLN A 7 11.08 36.98 56.69
C GLN A 7 11.02 35.44 56.66
N PRO A 8 9.92 34.82 56.17
CA PRO A 8 9.88 33.38 56.01
C PRO A 8 10.63 32.98 54.73
N VAL A 9 11.59 32.06 54.85
CA VAL A 9 12.25 31.42 53.71
C VAL A 9 11.34 30.30 53.24
N PHE A 10 10.74 30.47 52.08
CA PHE A 10 10.02 29.39 51.35
C PHE A 10 11.06 28.47 50.70
N ALA A 11 11.27 27.28 51.21
CA ALA A 11 12.02 26.22 50.53
C ALA A 11 11.14 25.60 49.45
N PHE A 12 11.47 25.82 48.18
CA PHE A 12 10.88 25.11 47.04
C PHE A 12 11.45 23.67 47.02
N LEU A 13 10.65 22.70 47.40
CA LEU A 13 10.93 21.29 47.14
C LEU A 13 10.69 21.03 45.63
N ILE A 14 11.75 20.94 44.87
CA ILE A 14 11.72 20.40 43.53
C ILE A 14 11.64 18.86 43.67
N THR A 15 10.44 18.32 43.56
CA THR A 15 10.25 16.89 43.34
C THR A 15 10.72 16.55 41.95
N LEU A 16 11.92 15.99 41.79
CA LEU A 16 12.28 15.28 40.56
C LEU A 16 11.31 14.09 40.43
N ALA A 17 10.38 14.19 39.51
CA ALA A 17 9.65 13.01 39.04
C ALA A 17 10.68 12.07 38.42
N ALA A 18 10.91 10.91 39.03
CA ALA A 18 11.70 9.85 38.44
C ALA A 18 11.00 9.52 37.08
N ALA A 19 11.72 9.67 35.98
CA ALA A 19 11.23 9.23 34.70
C ALA A 19 10.95 7.73 34.82
N ALA A 20 9.71 7.31 34.54
CA ALA A 20 9.38 5.90 34.50
C ALA A 20 10.34 5.20 33.50
N GLU A 21 10.83 4.02 33.88
CA GLU A 21 11.64 3.24 32.94
C GLU A 21 10.84 2.97 31.67
N PRO A 22 11.51 3.02 30.52
CA PRO A 22 10.81 2.74 29.23
C PRO A 22 10.19 1.35 29.28
N GLU A 23 8.94 1.25 28.79
CA GLU A 23 8.23 -0.01 28.66
C GLU A 23 9.04 -0.98 27.79
N HIS A 24 9.13 -2.26 28.20
CA HIS A 24 9.85 -3.31 27.46
C HIS A 24 8.95 -4.52 27.23
N HIS A 25 8.84 -4.94 25.98
CA HIS A 25 8.13 -6.15 25.58
C HIS A 25 9.06 -7.09 24.83
N SER A 26 8.85 -8.39 24.99
CA SER A 26 9.61 -9.43 24.30
C SER A 26 8.67 -10.55 23.84
N ALA A 27 9.01 -11.17 22.72
CA ALA A 27 8.35 -12.36 22.22
C ALA A 27 9.33 -13.21 21.39
N ASP A 28 8.97 -14.46 21.13
CA ASP A 28 9.77 -15.31 20.24
C ASP A 28 9.72 -14.79 18.80
N ILE A 29 8.53 -14.43 18.32
CA ILE A 29 8.31 -13.80 17.00
C ILE A 29 7.72 -12.41 17.19
N VAL A 30 8.40 -11.41 16.61
CA VAL A 30 7.92 -10.02 16.56
C VAL A 30 7.50 -9.68 15.14
N VAL A 31 6.23 -9.36 14.96
CA VAL A 31 5.69 -8.86 13.70
C VAL A 31 5.53 -7.35 13.81
N TYR A 32 6.20 -6.59 12.95
CA TYR A 32 6.08 -5.14 12.89
C TYR A 32 5.30 -4.71 11.65
N GLY A 33 4.20 -3.98 11.84
CA GLY A 33 3.37 -3.43 10.76
C GLY A 33 1.88 -3.56 11.03
N ASP A 34 1.09 -2.98 10.13
CA ASP A 34 -0.38 -2.92 10.19
C ASP A 34 -1.06 -3.49 8.93
N SER A 35 -0.28 -3.90 7.93
CA SER A 35 -0.77 -4.37 6.65
C SER A 35 -1.44 -5.75 6.74
N PRO A 36 -2.13 -6.21 5.68
CA PRO A 36 -2.65 -7.57 5.61
C PRO A 36 -1.61 -8.66 5.86
N SER A 37 -0.35 -8.44 5.45
CA SER A 37 0.71 -9.42 5.71
C SER A 37 1.10 -9.52 7.18
N SER A 38 1.09 -8.40 7.92
CA SER A 38 1.35 -8.42 9.37
C SER A 38 0.32 -9.26 10.11
N ILE A 39 -0.95 -9.12 9.72
CA ILE A 39 -2.07 -9.80 10.34
C ILE A 39 -1.97 -11.30 10.12
N SER A 40 -1.81 -11.74 8.86
CA SER A 40 -1.72 -13.16 8.54
C SER A 40 -0.45 -13.81 9.11
N ALA A 41 0.67 -13.08 9.16
CA ALA A 41 1.90 -13.57 9.78
C ALA A 41 1.74 -13.80 11.29
N ALA A 42 1.15 -12.83 12.00
CA ALA A 42 0.92 -12.94 13.43
C ALA A 42 -0.06 -14.08 13.78
N ILE A 43 -1.14 -14.23 12.99
CA ILE A 43 -2.13 -15.30 13.16
C ILE A 43 -1.51 -16.66 12.88
N GLU A 44 -0.77 -16.80 11.78
CA GLU A 44 -0.10 -18.06 11.44
C GLU A 44 0.85 -18.51 12.56
N ALA A 45 1.68 -17.60 13.04
CA ALA A 45 2.62 -17.90 14.13
C ALA A 45 1.89 -18.27 15.44
N ALA A 46 0.84 -17.53 15.82
CA ALA A 46 0.06 -17.80 17.02
C ALA A 46 -0.68 -19.15 16.96
N GLU A 47 -1.19 -19.56 15.79
CA GLU A 47 -1.85 -20.86 15.59
C GLU A 47 -0.89 -22.05 15.71
N ASN A 48 0.43 -21.80 15.70
CA ASN A 48 1.46 -22.81 15.97
C ASN A 48 1.98 -22.74 17.43
N ASN A 49 1.21 -22.17 18.37
CA ASN A 49 1.53 -22.05 19.79
C ASN A 49 2.85 -21.30 20.09
N THR A 50 3.23 -20.40 19.23
CA THR A 50 4.42 -19.56 19.39
C THR A 50 4.06 -18.27 20.11
N ASP A 51 4.95 -17.77 20.96
CA ASP A 51 4.82 -16.45 21.60
C ASP A 51 5.02 -15.36 20.56
N VAL A 52 3.95 -14.60 20.26
CA VAL A 52 3.90 -13.62 19.19
C VAL A 52 3.52 -12.24 19.71
N LEU A 53 4.30 -11.25 19.33
CA LEU A 53 4.01 -9.85 19.54
C LEU A 53 3.75 -9.13 18.20
N LEU A 54 2.56 -8.56 18.04
CA LEU A 54 2.23 -7.70 16.89
C LEU A 54 2.37 -6.23 17.28
N VAL A 55 3.33 -5.54 16.65
CA VAL A 55 3.64 -4.13 16.92
C VAL A 55 3.23 -3.30 15.71
N SER A 56 2.27 -2.41 15.89
CA SER A 56 1.78 -1.55 14.81
C SER A 56 2.26 -0.10 14.95
N PRO A 57 2.78 0.52 13.88
CA PRO A 57 3.13 1.94 13.86
C PRO A 57 1.90 2.86 13.99
N VAL A 58 0.70 2.32 13.76
CA VAL A 58 -0.57 3.06 13.77
C VAL A 58 -1.60 2.39 14.67
N ARG A 59 -2.75 3.06 14.85
CA ARG A 59 -3.84 2.57 15.70
C ARG A 59 -4.64 1.43 15.07
N HIS A 60 -4.89 1.51 13.76
CA HIS A 60 -5.80 0.63 13.04
C HIS A 60 -5.03 -0.36 12.16
N PHE A 61 -5.45 -1.61 12.17
CA PHE A 61 -4.88 -2.66 11.32
C PHE A 61 -5.63 -2.81 9.99
N GLY A 62 -4.99 -3.45 9.03
CA GLY A 62 -5.56 -3.83 7.75
C GLY A 62 -5.03 -3.03 6.58
N GLY A 63 -4.08 -2.11 6.80
CA GLY A 63 -3.55 -1.30 5.71
C GLY A 63 -4.68 -0.64 4.92
N ILE A 64 -4.56 -0.61 3.60
CA ILE A 64 -5.56 0.04 2.73
C ILE A 64 -6.91 -0.71 2.68
N ILE A 65 -6.95 -2.02 2.99
CA ILE A 65 -8.22 -2.79 3.06
C ILE A 65 -9.16 -2.18 4.11
N ALA A 66 -8.61 -1.73 5.23
CA ALA A 66 -9.37 -1.05 6.28
C ALA A 66 -9.36 0.48 6.12
N ASN A 67 -8.82 1.01 5.02
CA ASN A 67 -8.68 2.44 4.76
C ASN A 67 -9.09 2.85 3.33
N GLY A 68 -10.22 2.35 2.85
CA GLY A 68 -10.87 2.83 1.64
C GLY A 68 -10.90 1.85 0.47
N LEU A 69 -9.97 0.89 0.37
CA LEU A 69 -10.01 -0.15 -0.66
C LEU A 69 -11.12 -1.17 -0.35
N GLY A 70 -12.34 -0.78 -0.62
CA GLY A 70 -13.55 -1.58 -0.35
C GLY A 70 -13.79 -2.71 -1.34
N SER A 71 -13.05 -2.77 -2.44
CA SER A 71 -13.13 -3.84 -3.42
C SER A 71 -11.75 -4.39 -3.74
N GLN A 72 -11.58 -5.68 -3.50
CA GLN A 72 -10.34 -6.35 -3.86
C GLN A 72 -10.28 -6.61 -5.36
N ASP A 73 -9.09 -6.48 -5.93
CA ASP A 73 -8.81 -6.78 -7.33
C ASP A 73 -8.82 -8.30 -7.57
N VAL A 74 -10.03 -8.87 -7.47
CA VAL A 74 -10.35 -10.27 -7.74
C VAL A 74 -11.29 -10.31 -8.93
N ASP A 75 -10.73 -10.57 -10.12
CA ASP A 75 -11.49 -10.61 -11.36
C ASP A 75 -11.99 -12.04 -11.64
N LYS A 76 -13.31 -12.20 -11.56
CA LYS A 76 -13.95 -13.49 -11.88
C LYS A 76 -13.71 -13.95 -13.32
N ARG A 77 -13.52 -13.01 -14.25
CA ARG A 77 -13.24 -13.33 -15.67
C ARG A 77 -11.87 -13.96 -15.85
N ALA A 78 -10.91 -13.51 -15.04
CA ALA A 78 -9.55 -14.05 -15.04
C ALA A 78 -9.40 -15.30 -14.17
N GLY A 79 -10.38 -15.60 -13.31
CA GLY A 79 -10.29 -16.73 -12.37
C GLY A 79 -9.30 -16.49 -11.22
N ASN A 80 -8.80 -15.26 -11.02
CA ASN A 80 -7.75 -14.95 -10.07
C ASN A 80 -8.14 -15.09 -8.58
N ALA A 81 -9.38 -15.47 -8.28
CA ALA A 81 -9.78 -15.91 -6.94
C ALA A 81 -9.35 -17.34 -6.62
N GLU A 82 -9.02 -18.17 -7.62
CA GLU A 82 -8.64 -19.58 -7.41
C GLU A 82 -7.39 -19.73 -6.53
N PRO A 83 -6.32 -18.92 -6.68
CA PRO A 83 -5.14 -19.02 -5.83
C PRO A 83 -5.37 -18.56 -4.38
N ILE A 84 -6.51 -17.94 -4.07
CA ILE A 84 -6.80 -17.45 -2.73
C ILE A 84 -7.24 -18.61 -1.82
N GLY A 85 -6.32 -19.06 -0.99
CA GLY A 85 -6.49 -20.14 -0.02
C GLY A 85 -6.08 -19.72 1.40
N GLY A 86 -5.97 -20.68 2.30
CA GLY A 86 -5.45 -20.52 3.65
C GLY A 86 -6.11 -19.37 4.44
N LEU A 87 -5.30 -18.64 5.21
CA LEU A 87 -5.74 -17.50 6.02
C LEU A 87 -6.33 -16.36 5.17
N THR A 88 -5.85 -16.19 3.94
CA THR A 88 -6.38 -15.16 3.05
C THR A 88 -7.86 -15.41 2.72
N ARG A 89 -8.21 -16.66 2.40
CA ARG A 89 -9.61 -17.04 2.15
C ARG A 89 -10.46 -16.92 3.41
N GLU A 90 -9.94 -17.38 4.55
CA GLU A 90 -10.63 -17.26 5.85
C GLU A 90 -10.91 -15.80 6.19
N PHE A 91 -9.97 -14.89 5.96
CA PHE A 91 -10.16 -13.45 6.18
C PHE A 91 -11.39 -12.90 5.42
N PHE A 92 -11.51 -13.21 4.14
CA PHE A 92 -12.65 -12.75 3.35
C PHE A 92 -13.97 -13.43 3.74
N ILE A 93 -13.93 -14.64 4.31
CA ILE A 93 -15.10 -15.27 4.93
C ILE A 93 -15.46 -14.53 6.24
N ARG A 94 -14.46 -14.16 7.06
CA ARG A 94 -14.69 -13.38 8.29
C ARG A 94 -15.29 -12.02 7.99
N ILE A 95 -14.86 -11.36 6.92
CA ILE A 95 -15.52 -10.14 6.44
C ILE A 95 -16.98 -10.44 6.05
N ALA A 96 -17.26 -11.50 5.31
CA ALA A 96 -18.61 -11.88 4.95
C ALA A 96 -19.49 -12.09 6.18
N ARG A 97 -18.97 -12.72 7.24
CA ARG A 97 -19.66 -12.93 8.52
C ARG A 97 -19.99 -11.64 9.27
N THR A 98 -19.35 -10.53 8.99
CA THR A 98 -19.76 -9.23 9.54
C THR A 98 -21.07 -8.70 8.93
N TYR A 99 -21.50 -9.24 7.79
CA TYR A 99 -22.76 -8.93 7.11
C TYR A 99 -23.82 -10.01 7.33
N ASP A 100 -23.40 -11.27 7.28
CA ASP A 100 -24.23 -12.46 7.48
C ASP A 100 -23.43 -13.46 8.32
N HIS A 101 -23.85 -13.67 9.57
CA HIS A 101 -23.14 -14.49 10.56
C HIS A 101 -22.84 -15.92 10.05
N ASP A 102 -23.72 -16.49 9.22
CA ASP A 102 -23.62 -17.85 8.73
C ASP A 102 -22.90 -17.97 7.38
N ALA A 103 -22.28 -16.88 6.89
CA ALA A 103 -21.56 -16.87 5.64
C ALA A 103 -20.39 -17.87 5.63
N THR A 104 -20.34 -18.69 4.58
CA THR A 104 -19.29 -19.71 4.33
C THR A 104 -18.43 -19.39 3.10
N SER A 105 -18.82 -18.38 2.33
CA SER A 105 -18.14 -17.95 1.11
C SER A 105 -17.45 -16.60 1.31
N PRO A 106 -16.30 -16.37 0.66
CA PRO A 106 -15.57 -15.11 0.78
C PRO A 106 -16.33 -13.94 0.15
N ARG A 107 -16.21 -12.75 0.76
CA ARG A 107 -16.72 -11.48 0.25
C ARG A 107 -15.57 -10.55 -0.11
N TYR A 108 -15.43 -10.20 -1.38
CA TYR A 108 -14.36 -9.36 -1.91
C TYR A 108 -14.76 -7.89 -2.13
N LYS A 109 -16.02 -7.53 -1.84
CA LYS A 109 -16.54 -6.16 -1.85
C LYS A 109 -17.18 -5.87 -0.49
N PHE A 110 -16.65 -4.88 0.21
CA PHE A 110 -17.03 -4.62 1.60
C PHE A 110 -16.70 -3.18 2.03
N HIS A 111 -17.29 -2.74 3.10
CA HIS A 111 -16.93 -1.49 3.76
C HIS A 111 -15.65 -1.65 4.58
N SER A 112 -14.78 -0.64 4.58
CA SER A 112 -13.49 -0.67 5.29
C SER A 112 -13.66 -0.90 6.79
N SER A 113 -14.70 -0.34 7.41
CA SER A 113 -15.07 -0.59 8.81
C SER A 113 -15.33 -2.07 9.11
N ARG A 114 -15.91 -2.83 8.15
CA ARG A 114 -16.16 -4.27 8.30
C ARG A 114 -14.88 -5.09 8.26
N ALA A 115 -13.93 -4.68 7.41
CA ALA A 115 -12.61 -5.30 7.39
C ALA A 115 -11.86 -5.07 8.71
N GLY A 116 -11.85 -3.83 9.22
CA GLY A 116 -11.25 -3.52 10.52
C GLY A 116 -11.88 -4.32 11.66
N GLN A 117 -13.21 -4.43 11.69
CA GLN A 117 -13.92 -5.26 12.67
C GLN A 117 -13.53 -6.74 12.60
N ALA A 118 -13.46 -7.30 11.40
CA ALA A 118 -13.07 -8.71 11.21
C ALA A 118 -11.64 -8.96 11.70
N ILE A 119 -10.71 -8.02 11.47
CA ILE A 119 -9.33 -8.10 11.93
C ILE A 119 -9.25 -8.05 13.47
N ASP A 120 -9.88 -7.06 14.08
CA ASP A 120 -9.85 -6.90 15.54
C ASP A 120 -10.42 -8.13 16.26
N HIS A 121 -11.53 -8.68 15.75
CA HIS A 121 -12.09 -9.93 16.28
C HIS A 121 -11.15 -11.12 16.11
N TRP A 122 -10.48 -11.23 14.97
CA TRP A 122 -9.58 -12.36 14.69
C TRP A 122 -8.33 -12.32 15.56
N LEU A 123 -7.70 -11.15 15.71
CA LEU A 123 -6.55 -10.98 16.60
C LEU A 123 -6.91 -11.27 18.06
N ALA A 124 -8.08 -10.83 18.51
CA ALA A 124 -8.57 -11.12 19.88
C ALA A 124 -8.86 -12.60 20.10
N GLU A 125 -9.48 -13.29 19.11
CA GLU A 125 -9.75 -14.74 19.15
C GLU A 125 -8.45 -15.56 19.33
N LYS A 126 -7.34 -15.09 18.72
CA LYS A 126 -6.04 -15.77 18.79
C LYS A 126 -5.20 -15.33 20.00
N ASN A 127 -5.71 -14.46 20.88
CA ASN A 127 -5.03 -13.95 22.06
C ASN A 127 -3.65 -13.33 21.77
N ILE A 128 -3.47 -12.73 20.59
CA ILE A 128 -2.22 -12.10 20.19
C ILE A 128 -2.04 -10.81 20.97
N LEU A 129 -0.87 -10.64 21.63
CA LEU A 129 -0.50 -9.36 22.23
C LEU A 129 -0.26 -8.32 21.14
N VAL A 130 -1.03 -7.23 21.19
CA VAL A 130 -1.01 -6.18 20.16
C VAL A 130 -0.62 -4.85 20.78
N LEU A 131 0.47 -4.27 20.30
CA LEU A 131 0.89 -2.91 20.64
C LEU A 131 0.57 -1.97 19.47
N ARG A 132 -0.23 -0.94 19.74
CA ARG A 132 -0.68 0.04 18.74
C ARG A 132 0.02 1.39 18.92
N ASN A 133 0.21 2.16 17.85
CA ASN A 133 0.93 3.45 17.86
C ASN A 133 2.36 3.33 18.39
N LYS A 134 3.03 2.22 18.13
CA LYS A 134 4.40 1.95 18.50
C LYS A 134 5.29 1.96 17.25
N ARG A 135 5.59 3.17 16.79
CA ARG A 135 6.39 3.39 15.59
C ARG A 135 7.88 3.36 15.93
N ILE A 136 8.69 2.63 15.14
CA ILE A 136 10.15 2.59 15.31
C ILE A 136 10.69 4.02 15.23
N SER A 137 11.63 4.36 16.11
CA SER A 137 12.28 5.67 16.09
C SER A 137 13.19 5.81 14.88
N GLU A 138 13.15 6.97 14.20
CA GLU A 138 14.05 7.29 13.08
C GLU A 138 15.49 7.61 13.52
N LYS A 139 15.77 7.59 14.82
CA LYS A 139 17.11 7.86 15.34
C LYS A 139 18.08 6.75 14.94
N PRO A 140 19.33 7.06 14.54
CA PRO A 140 20.33 6.04 14.28
C PRO A 140 20.49 5.10 15.48
N GLY A 141 20.54 3.78 15.20
CA GLY A 141 20.67 2.76 16.25
C GLY A 141 19.37 2.39 16.96
N SER A 142 18.22 2.86 16.48
CA SER A 142 16.91 2.44 17.01
C SER A 142 16.63 0.95 16.80
N VAL A 143 17.17 0.32 15.76
CA VAL A 143 17.19 -1.13 15.59
C VAL A 143 18.56 -1.65 16.00
N THR A 144 18.59 -2.62 16.91
CA THR A 144 19.81 -3.23 17.42
C THR A 144 20.05 -4.59 16.79
N LYS A 145 21.31 -4.89 16.46
CA LYS A 145 21.74 -6.14 15.82
C LYS A 145 22.99 -6.70 16.50
N GLU A 146 23.05 -8.02 16.61
CA GLU A 146 24.22 -8.75 17.06
C GLU A 146 24.48 -9.94 16.13
N GLY A 147 25.69 -10.10 15.63
CA GLY A 147 26.07 -11.22 14.77
C GLY A 147 25.22 -11.37 13.50
N GLY A 148 24.69 -10.26 12.97
CA GLY A 148 23.80 -10.29 11.77
C GLY A 148 22.31 -10.51 12.11
N CYS A 149 21.96 -10.75 13.37
CA CYS A 149 20.57 -10.90 13.84
C CYS A 149 20.04 -9.59 14.45
N ILE A 150 18.81 -9.22 14.16
CA ILE A 150 18.09 -8.20 14.92
C ILE A 150 17.83 -8.75 16.32
N THR A 151 18.17 -7.98 17.35
CA THR A 151 17.87 -8.31 18.76
C THR A 151 16.68 -7.51 19.29
N GLY A 152 16.38 -6.37 18.68
CA GLY A 152 15.24 -5.55 19.05
C GLY A 152 15.24 -4.19 18.39
N PHE A 153 14.24 -3.37 18.77
CA PHE A 153 14.14 -1.98 18.34
C PHE A 153 13.50 -1.10 19.41
N THR A 154 13.72 0.20 19.30
CA THR A 154 13.14 1.23 20.16
C THR A 154 12.14 2.06 19.39
N CYS A 155 10.95 2.24 19.93
CA CYS A 155 9.91 3.09 19.38
C CYS A 155 10.13 4.58 19.72
N GLU A 156 9.40 5.48 19.02
CA GLU A 156 9.49 6.94 19.23
C GLU A 156 9.17 7.37 20.67
N ASP A 157 8.28 6.67 21.34
CA ASP A 157 7.90 6.93 22.73
C ASP A 157 8.85 6.30 23.78
N GLY A 158 9.93 5.66 23.31
CA GLY A 158 10.91 5.01 24.16
C GLY A 158 10.61 3.53 24.48
N THR A 159 9.45 2.99 24.08
CA THR A 159 9.13 1.56 24.24
C THR A 159 10.18 0.72 23.54
N ARG A 160 10.70 -0.30 24.22
CA ARG A 160 11.68 -1.26 23.69
C ARG A 160 11.03 -2.59 23.38
N ILE A 161 11.35 -3.12 22.20
CA ILE A 161 10.85 -4.40 21.70
C ILE A 161 12.03 -5.32 21.45
N SER A 162 11.96 -6.56 21.90
CA SER A 162 12.98 -7.59 21.64
C SER A 162 12.35 -8.89 21.16
N GLY A 163 13.10 -9.69 20.38
CA GLY A 163 12.61 -10.94 19.82
C GLY A 163 13.73 -11.81 19.25
N LYS A 164 13.36 -13.02 18.82
CA LYS A 164 14.30 -13.97 18.19
C LYS A 164 14.17 -13.95 16.66
N VAL A 165 12.94 -13.89 16.15
CA VAL A 165 12.64 -13.78 14.71
C VAL A 165 11.74 -12.57 14.49
N PHE A 166 12.00 -11.82 13.42
CA PHE A 166 11.29 -10.59 13.09
C PHE A 166 10.61 -10.72 11.72
N ILE A 167 9.43 -10.12 11.59
CA ILE A 167 8.71 -10.01 10.32
C ILE A 167 8.38 -8.53 10.10
N ASP A 168 8.90 -7.95 9.01
CA ASP A 168 8.51 -6.61 8.57
C ASP A 168 7.28 -6.70 7.65
N GLY A 169 6.13 -6.53 8.23
CA GLY A 169 4.86 -6.51 7.49
C GLY A 169 4.41 -5.09 7.11
N THR A 170 5.26 -4.06 7.25
CA THR A 170 4.93 -2.74 6.72
C THR A 170 5.01 -2.76 5.18
N ILE A 171 4.16 -1.97 4.52
CA ILE A 171 4.25 -1.81 3.06
C ILE A 171 5.50 -1.02 2.70
N GLU A 172 5.91 -0.11 3.57
CA GLU A 172 7.07 0.75 3.41
C GLU A 172 8.41 0.06 3.62
N GLY A 173 8.45 -1.11 4.30
CA GLY A 173 9.69 -1.80 4.64
C GLY A 173 10.52 -1.04 5.68
N ASP A 174 9.88 -0.49 6.73
CA ASP A 174 10.56 0.39 7.68
C ASP A 174 11.52 -0.38 8.60
N LEU A 175 11.12 -1.55 9.14
CA LEU A 175 12.03 -2.37 9.95
C LEU A 175 13.21 -2.89 9.11
N MET A 176 12.94 -3.31 7.88
CA MET A 176 13.95 -3.70 6.90
C MET A 176 14.98 -2.58 6.71
N ALA A 177 14.52 -1.37 6.40
CA ALA A 177 15.40 -0.23 6.13
C ALA A 177 16.20 0.18 7.38
N PHE A 178 15.58 0.30 8.55
CA PHE A 178 16.25 0.67 9.80
C PHE A 178 17.20 -0.41 10.32
N SER A 179 17.01 -1.67 9.91
CA SER A 179 17.96 -2.75 10.22
C SER A 179 19.17 -2.80 9.26
N GLY A 180 19.21 -1.93 8.25
CA GLY A 180 20.31 -1.86 7.29
C GLY A 180 20.30 -2.99 6.27
N VAL A 181 19.17 -3.63 6.01
CA VAL A 181 18.98 -4.58 4.92
C VAL A 181 18.96 -3.82 3.60
N SER A 182 19.57 -4.39 2.56
CA SER A 182 19.65 -3.81 1.24
C SER A 182 18.27 -3.65 0.60
N TYR A 183 17.96 -2.45 0.13
CA TYR A 183 16.71 -2.13 -0.57
C TYR A 183 16.93 -1.10 -1.68
N THR A 184 15.92 -0.96 -2.51
CA THR A 184 15.81 0.07 -3.54
C THR A 184 14.43 0.71 -3.53
N TRP A 185 14.29 1.85 -4.21
CA TRP A 185 13.01 2.52 -4.47
C TRP A 185 13.10 3.38 -5.72
N GLY A 186 11.94 3.77 -6.26
CA GLY A 186 11.86 4.38 -7.58
C GLY A 186 11.88 3.32 -8.68
N ARG A 187 12.25 3.69 -9.88
CA ARG A 187 12.28 2.83 -11.06
C ARG A 187 13.72 2.47 -11.43
N GLU A 188 13.99 1.18 -11.59
CA GLU A 188 15.25 0.69 -12.14
C GLU A 188 15.27 0.92 -13.66
N GLY A 189 16.46 1.08 -14.25
CA GLY A 189 16.60 1.07 -15.70
C GLY A 189 16.28 -0.32 -16.28
N ASN A 190 15.72 -0.35 -17.49
CA ASN A 190 15.38 -1.61 -18.16
C ASN A 190 16.59 -2.56 -18.29
N ASP A 191 17.79 -2.00 -18.40
CA ASP A 191 19.05 -2.74 -18.53
C ASP A 191 19.46 -3.48 -17.25
N GLN A 192 19.03 -3.01 -16.08
CA GLN A 192 19.42 -3.60 -14.80
C GLN A 192 18.96 -5.06 -14.66
N TYR A 193 17.75 -5.36 -15.12
CA TYR A 193 17.16 -6.70 -15.04
C TYR A 193 16.72 -7.25 -16.40
N GLY A 194 17.04 -6.57 -17.51
CA GLY A 194 16.61 -6.96 -18.85
C GLY A 194 15.11 -6.82 -19.08
N GLU A 195 14.49 -5.85 -18.42
CA GLU A 195 13.04 -5.57 -18.47
C GLU A 195 12.68 -4.66 -19.65
N THR A 196 11.40 -4.58 -19.97
CA THR A 196 10.88 -3.69 -21.01
C THR A 196 10.15 -2.47 -20.45
N VAL A 197 9.68 -2.55 -19.20
CA VAL A 197 8.86 -1.50 -18.55
C VAL A 197 9.32 -1.17 -17.11
N GLY A 198 10.59 -1.44 -16.78
CA GLY A 198 11.15 -1.16 -15.45
C GLY A 198 11.32 0.33 -15.17
N GLY A 199 11.82 1.10 -16.14
CA GLY A 199 12.16 2.51 -16.02
C GLY A 199 11.08 3.48 -16.52
N VAL A 200 11.53 4.63 -17.05
CA VAL A 200 10.65 5.59 -17.73
C VAL A 200 9.91 4.92 -18.87
N ILE A 201 8.60 5.12 -18.97
CA ILE A 201 7.76 4.53 -20.02
C ILE A 201 7.36 5.62 -21.02
N ASN A 202 7.94 5.54 -22.23
CA ASN A 202 7.67 6.49 -23.30
C ASN A 202 7.77 5.80 -24.68
N PRO A 203 6.66 5.64 -25.44
CA PRO A 203 5.34 6.22 -25.16
C PRO A 203 4.58 5.48 -24.05
N THR A 204 3.78 6.23 -23.29
CA THR A 204 2.75 5.70 -22.41
C THR A 204 1.43 5.68 -23.15
N LEU A 205 0.75 4.55 -23.17
CA LEU A 205 -0.53 4.37 -23.89
C LEU A 205 -1.72 4.42 -22.94
N GLU A 206 -1.55 3.96 -21.71
CA GLU A 206 -2.60 3.91 -20.70
C GLU A 206 -2.70 5.23 -19.90
N GLN A 207 -3.87 5.51 -19.36
CA GLN A 207 -4.15 6.71 -18.55
C GLN A 207 -3.81 8.04 -19.26
N GLN A 208 -3.89 8.07 -20.58
CA GLN A 208 -3.58 9.23 -21.39
C GLN A 208 -4.79 10.12 -21.65
N PHE A 209 -4.51 11.40 -21.82
CA PHE A 209 -5.52 12.36 -22.25
C PHE A 209 -5.95 12.08 -23.70
N HIS A 210 -7.23 11.82 -23.89
CA HIS A 210 -7.84 11.66 -25.22
C HIS A 210 -7.99 13.00 -25.96
N PHE A 211 -7.94 14.11 -25.22
CA PHE A 211 -8.05 15.46 -25.76
C PHE A 211 -6.73 16.20 -25.58
N LYS A 212 -6.48 17.19 -26.46
CA LYS A 212 -5.35 18.08 -26.30
C LYS A 212 -5.66 19.08 -25.17
N VAL A 213 -4.94 18.97 -24.06
CA VAL A 213 -5.00 19.92 -22.94
C VAL A 213 -3.72 20.74 -22.93
N ASP A 214 -3.86 22.06 -22.96
CA ASP A 214 -2.73 22.99 -22.92
C ASP A 214 -2.14 23.03 -21.49
N PRO A 215 -0.80 22.90 -21.31
CA PRO A 215 -0.18 22.80 -20.00
C PRO A 215 0.21 24.14 -19.36
N TYR A 216 0.13 25.26 -20.10
CA TYR A 216 0.72 26.53 -19.67
C TYR A 216 -0.28 27.44 -18.97
N ASN A 217 0.18 28.31 -18.05
CA ASN A 217 -0.68 29.28 -17.37
C ASN A 217 -1.44 30.18 -18.35
N ILE A 218 -0.74 30.69 -19.39
CA ILE A 218 -1.34 31.34 -20.55
C ILE A 218 -1.33 30.31 -21.69
N PRO A 219 -2.49 29.87 -22.20
CA PRO A 219 -2.54 28.88 -23.25
C PRO A 219 -1.66 29.23 -24.45
N GLY A 220 -0.82 28.27 -24.88
CA GLY A 220 0.12 28.44 -25.99
C GLY A 220 1.40 29.18 -25.66
N ASP A 221 1.58 29.70 -24.45
CA ASP A 221 2.78 30.43 -24.04
C ASP A 221 3.62 29.64 -23.01
N PRO A 222 4.69 28.94 -23.43
CA PRO A 222 5.60 28.22 -22.54
C PRO A 222 6.29 29.10 -21.50
N SER A 223 6.49 30.41 -21.80
CA SER A 223 7.15 31.32 -20.88
C SER A 223 6.31 31.69 -19.65
N SER A 224 5.00 31.44 -19.71
CA SER A 224 4.07 31.70 -18.61
C SER A 224 4.16 30.66 -17.47
N GLY A 225 4.96 29.61 -17.62
CA GLY A 225 5.02 28.50 -16.69
C GLY A 225 3.85 27.52 -16.83
N THR A 226 3.85 26.45 -16.03
CA THR A 226 2.86 25.38 -16.09
C THR A 226 1.71 25.61 -15.12
N ILE A 227 0.52 25.10 -15.48
CA ILE A 227 -0.61 25.01 -14.55
C ILE A 227 -0.30 24.03 -13.42
N PHE A 228 -0.99 24.18 -12.30
CA PHE A 228 -0.80 23.34 -11.13
C PHE A 228 -1.01 21.85 -11.49
N GLY A 229 -0.14 20.98 -10.95
CA GLY A 229 -0.18 19.53 -11.19
C GLY A 229 0.60 19.06 -12.44
N VAL A 230 1.04 19.99 -13.31
CA VAL A 230 1.88 19.65 -14.48
C VAL A 230 3.34 19.99 -14.19
N GLN A 231 4.23 19.00 -14.24
CA GLN A 231 5.67 19.16 -14.04
C GLN A 231 6.33 19.69 -15.33
N ASN A 232 7.19 20.70 -15.20
CA ASN A 232 7.98 21.23 -16.31
C ASN A 232 9.31 20.48 -16.46
N GLU A 233 9.24 19.16 -16.54
CA GLU A 233 10.38 18.28 -16.70
C GLU A 233 10.27 17.52 -18.01
N PRO A 234 11.40 17.12 -18.62
CA PRO A 234 11.37 16.25 -19.80
C PRO A 234 10.68 14.91 -19.49
N VAL A 235 10.01 14.34 -20.48
CA VAL A 235 9.43 12.98 -20.36
C VAL A 235 10.49 11.95 -19.95
N GLY A 236 11.71 12.12 -20.44
CA GLY A 236 12.82 11.20 -20.23
C GLY A 236 12.95 10.16 -21.37
N THR A 237 14.06 9.43 -21.33
CA THR A 237 14.33 8.36 -22.29
C THR A 237 13.66 7.08 -21.82
N HIS A 238 12.96 6.39 -22.72
CA HIS A 238 12.34 5.10 -22.39
C HIS A 238 13.39 4.12 -21.81
N GLY A 239 13.01 3.46 -20.73
CA GLY A 239 13.84 2.50 -20.03
C GLY A 239 14.91 3.09 -19.11
N SER A 240 15.06 4.42 -19.00
CA SER A 240 15.99 5.00 -18.05
C SER A 240 15.49 4.92 -16.62
N ALA A 241 16.41 4.72 -15.66
CA ALA A 241 16.10 4.74 -14.24
C ALA A 241 15.75 6.15 -13.75
N ASP A 242 14.88 6.24 -12.74
CA ASP A 242 14.64 7.46 -11.98
C ASP A 242 14.12 7.16 -10.55
N LYS A 243 13.85 8.21 -9.78
CA LYS A 243 13.28 8.12 -8.43
C LYS A 243 11.78 8.42 -8.39
N SER A 244 11.07 8.16 -9.48
CA SER A 244 9.62 8.30 -9.52
C SER A 244 8.92 7.11 -8.84
N ALA A 245 7.79 7.39 -8.25
CA ALA A 245 6.86 6.40 -7.70
C ALA A 245 5.53 6.49 -8.47
N MET A 246 4.82 5.36 -8.62
CA MET A 246 3.44 5.36 -9.14
C MET A 246 2.59 6.37 -8.37
N GLY A 247 1.66 7.05 -9.03
CA GLY A 247 0.78 8.00 -8.38
C GLY A 247 -0.02 7.37 -7.22
N PHE A 248 -0.07 8.06 -6.10
CA PHE A 248 -0.88 7.68 -4.94
C PHE A 248 -2.21 8.41 -4.94
N CYS A 249 -3.18 7.88 -4.23
CA CYS A 249 -4.49 8.49 -4.04
C CYS A 249 -5.09 8.08 -2.69
N LEU A 250 -6.16 8.75 -2.30
CA LEU A 250 -7.10 8.23 -1.30
C LEU A 250 -8.15 7.35 -1.99
N ARG A 251 -8.50 6.24 -1.38
CA ARG A 251 -9.62 5.40 -1.77
C ARG A 251 -10.80 5.81 -0.89
N LEU A 252 -11.90 6.30 -1.49
CA LEU A 252 -12.95 6.97 -0.74
C LEU A 252 -14.27 6.20 -0.81
N PRO A 253 -14.81 5.72 0.33
CA PRO A 253 -16.23 5.44 0.42
C PRO A 253 -17.00 6.77 0.44
N LEU A 254 -18.02 6.89 -0.40
CA LEU A 254 -18.89 8.06 -0.51
C LEU A 254 -20.36 7.66 -0.40
N THR A 255 -21.21 8.58 0.03
CA THR A 255 -22.64 8.33 0.12
C THR A 255 -23.49 9.52 -0.33
N LYS A 256 -24.68 9.22 -0.88
CA LYS A 256 -25.74 10.20 -1.14
C LYS A 256 -26.80 10.23 -0.02
N ASP A 257 -26.76 9.27 0.90
CA ASP A 257 -27.70 9.19 2.01
C ASP A 257 -27.54 10.39 2.95
N PRO A 258 -28.54 11.27 3.10
CA PRO A 258 -28.45 12.47 3.93
C PRO A 258 -28.16 12.16 5.41
N GLU A 259 -28.63 11.00 5.92
CA GLU A 259 -28.43 10.60 7.31
C GLU A 259 -27.00 10.15 7.58
N ASN A 260 -26.32 9.60 6.56
CA ASN A 260 -24.94 9.12 6.66
C ASN A 260 -23.92 10.09 6.06
N LYS A 261 -24.35 11.18 5.41
CA LYS A 261 -23.44 12.06 4.64
C LYS A 261 -22.77 13.13 5.49
N ILE A 262 -21.43 13.26 5.31
CA ILE A 262 -20.63 14.43 5.68
C ILE A 262 -20.37 15.21 4.40
N PRO A 263 -20.86 16.45 4.24
CA PRO A 263 -20.58 17.28 3.07
C PRO A 263 -19.07 17.56 2.93
N VAL A 264 -18.55 17.49 1.69
CA VAL A 264 -17.17 17.85 1.41
C VAL A 264 -17.10 19.36 1.15
N THR A 265 -16.48 20.08 2.09
CA THR A 265 -16.28 21.54 2.01
C THR A 265 -14.90 21.86 1.44
N ALA A 266 -14.67 23.10 1.02
CA ALA A 266 -13.35 23.56 0.63
C ALA A 266 -12.31 23.31 1.75
N PRO A 267 -11.12 22.78 1.42
CA PRO A 267 -10.03 22.70 2.39
C PRO A 267 -9.50 24.10 2.74
N GLU A 268 -8.76 24.19 3.84
CA GLU A 268 -8.00 25.40 4.16
C GLU A 268 -7.04 25.74 3.02
N GLY A 269 -6.96 27.01 2.63
CA GLY A 269 -6.12 27.46 1.51
C GLY A 269 -6.62 27.07 0.12
N TYR A 270 -7.86 26.62 -0.02
CA TYR A 270 -8.43 26.25 -1.32
C TYR A 270 -8.28 27.35 -2.37
N ASN A 271 -7.80 26.97 -3.54
CA ASN A 271 -7.68 27.83 -4.71
C ASN A 271 -8.23 27.09 -5.95
N ALA A 272 -9.29 27.62 -6.56
CA ALA A 272 -9.90 27.00 -7.75
C ALA A 272 -8.93 26.89 -8.95
N ARG A 273 -7.86 27.71 -9.00
CA ARG A 273 -6.82 27.63 -10.05
C ARG A 273 -5.99 26.36 -9.97
N ASP A 274 -5.92 25.70 -8.82
CA ASP A 274 -5.21 24.44 -8.67
C ASP A 274 -5.90 23.30 -9.42
N TYR A 275 -7.13 23.52 -9.88
CA TYR A 275 -7.92 22.57 -10.68
C TYR A 275 -8.08 23.00 -12.14
N GLU A 276 -7.20 23.90 -12.62
CA GLU A 276 -7.20 24.38 -14.01
C GLU A 276 -7.04 23.24 -15.03
N LEU A 277 -6.26 22.22 -14.67
CA LEU A 277 -6.12 21.02 -15.50
C LEU A 277 -7.48 20.34 -15.74
N TYR A 278 -8.28 20.15 -14.68
CA TYR A 278 -9.65 19.59 -14.80
C TYR A 278 -10.56 20.52 -15.59
N ARG A 279 -10.51 21.84 -15.36
CA ARG A 279 -11.31 22.80 -16.12
C ARG A 279 -11.05 22.69 -17.60
N ARG A 280 -9.79 22.65 -18.02
CA ARG A 280 -9.41 22.53 -19.43
C ARG A 280 -9.77 21.17 -20.01
N PHE A 281 -9.62 20.11 -19.26
CA PHE A 281 -10.03 18.77 -19.67
C PHE A 281 -11.54 18.72 -19.95
N LEU A 282 -12.36 19.20 -19.03
CA LEU A 282 -13.81 19.26 -19.21
C LEU A 282 -14.22 20.16 -20.38
N ALA A 283 -13.57 21.33 -20.54
CA ALA A 283 -13.82 22.23 -21.67
C ALA A 283 -13.42 21.61 -23.03
N ALA A 284 -12.46 20.70 -23.07
CA ALA A 284 -12.04 19.97 -24.25
C ALA A 284 -12.96 18.78 -24.60
N GLY A 285 -13.98 18.49 -23.79
CA GLY A 285 -14.93 17.38 -23.99
C GLY A 285 -14.73 16.19 -23.07
N GLY A 286 -13.86 16.31 -22.05
CA GLY A 286 -13.71 15.30 -21.02
C GLY A 286 -14.98 15.12 -20.19
N GLY A 287 -15.16 13.92 -19.64
CA GLY A 287 -16.34 13.49 -18.90
C GLY A 287 -16.15 13.44 -17.38
N ASN A 288 -17.10 12.79 -16.73
CA ASN A 288 -17.08 12.51 -15.29
C ASN A 288 -16.33 11.20 -14.98
N ASP A 289 -15.20 10.99 -15.67
CA ASP A 289 -14.51 9.70 -15.75
C ASP A 289 -14.06 9.20 -14.37
N TRP A 290 -13.74 10.10 -13.44
CA TRP A 290 -13.37 9.70 -12.09
C TRP A 290 -14.54 9.04 -11.34
N LEU A 291 -15.74 9.59 -11.41
CA LEU A 291 -16.92 9.01 -10.72
C LEU A 291 -17.50 7.81 -11.49
N ASP A 292 -17.47 7.87 -12.82
CA ASP A 292 -18.07 6.86 -13.71
C ASP A 292 -17.10 5.71 -14.06
N GLY A 293 -15.84 5.80 -13.61
CA GLY A 293 -14.79 4.87 -13.95
C GLY A 293 -15.06 3.43 -13.51
N PRO A 294 -14.52 2.44 -14.25
CA PRO A 294 -14.75 1.01 -14.00
C PRO A 294 -14.14 0.53 -12.67
N GLY A 295 -13.21 1.29 -12.10
CA GLY A 295 -12.62 1.03 -10.79
C GLY A 295 -13.54 1.32 -9.61
N ASN A 296 -14.65 2.04 -9.83
CA ASN A 296 -15.58 2.39 -8.78
C ASN A 296 -16.52 1.22 -8.45
N LYS A 297 -16.66 0.95 -7.17
CA LYS A 297 -17.46 -0.17 -6.68
C LYS A 297 -18.57 0.33 -5.78
N ASN A 298 -19.79 -0.04 -6.13
CA ASN A 298 -20.99 0.33 -5.42
C ASN A 298 -21.51 -0.83 -4.58
N ASP A 299 -21.99 -0.52 -3.38
CA ASP A 299 -22.82 -1.43 -2.60
C ASP A 299 -24.29 -1.27 -3.05
N ASP A 300 -24.72 -0.01 -3.17
CA ASP A 300 -25.94 0.41 -3.86
C ASP A 300 -25.59 1.57 -4.80
N ARG A 301 -25.73 1.38 -6.10
CA ARG A 301 -25.42 2.39 -7.13
C ARG A 301 -26.14 3.73 -6.94
N LYS A 302 -27.24 3.76 -6.20
CA LYS A 302 -28.03 4.97 -5.99
C LYS A 302 -27.65 5.74 -4.75
N ALA A 303 -27.12 5.10 -3.72
CA ALA A 303 -26.93 5.70 -2.41
C ALA A 303 -25.50 5.62 -1.86
N LYS A 304 -24.74 4.55 -2.14
CA LYS A 304 -23.42 4.33 -1.53
C LYS A 304 -22.39 3.76 -2.51
N LEU A 305 -21.24 4.42 -2.55
CA LEU A 305 -20.05 3.99 -3.25
C LEU A 305 -19.06 3.53 -2.18
N ILE A 306 -18.71 2.25 -2.16
CA ILE A 306 -17.80 1.69 -1.15
C ILE A 306 -16.35 1.98 -1.42
N ASP A 307 -16.02 2.38 -2.66
CA ASP A 307 -14.66 2.60 -3.08
C ASP A 307 -14.63 3.49 -4.34
N LEU A 308 -14.33 4.78 -4.16
CA LEU A 308 -13.99 5.68 -5.27
C LEU A 308 -12.56 5.40 -5.67
N GLY A 309 -12.38 4.63 -6.73
CA GLY A 309 -11.09 4.29 -7.29
C GLY A 309 -10.39 5.47 -7.94
N SER A 310 -9.23 5.20 -8.49
CA SER A 310 -8.48 6.16 -9.30
C SER A 310 -8.04 5.47 -10.58
N TRP A 311 -8.71 5.76 -11.63
CA TRP A 311 -8.52 5.25 -12.98
C TRP A 311 -8.50 6.44 -13.94
N HIS A 312 -8.26 6.22 -15.19
CA HIS A 312 -8.23 7.24 -16.22
C HIS A 312 -7.11 8.30 -16.06
N GLU A 313 -7.11 9.28 -16.97
CA GLU A 313 -6.15 10.37 -17.06
C GLU A 313 -6.23 11.38 -15.93
N LEU A 314 -7.44 11.63 -15.41
CA LEU A 314 -7.70 12.50 -14.26
C LEU A 314 -8.57 11.78 -13.22
N SER A 315 -8.12 11.80 -11.98
CA SER A 315 -8.79 11.16 -10.84
C SER A 315 -8.25 11.75 -9.53
N GLY A 316 -8.42 11.04 -8.42
CA GLY A 316 -7.78 11.36 -7.14
C GLY A 316 -6.26 11.12 -7.09
N ASN A 317 -5.64 10.58 -8.16
CA ASN A 317 -4.19 10.47 -8.25
C ASN A 317 -3.56 11.85 -8.36
N PHE A 318 -2.55 12.11 -7.54
CA PHE A 318 -1.79 13.36 -7.57
C PHE A 318 -0.37 13.06 -8.05
N TYR A 319 -0.25 12.86 -9.37
CA TYR A 319 0.99 12.43 -10.02
C TYR A 319 2.17 13.38 -9.76
N GLY A 320 3.34 12.83 -9.48
CA GLY A 320 4.57 13.58 -9.25
C GLY A 320 4.71 14.19 -7.86
N ARG A 321 3.70 14.08 -6.97
CA ARG A 321 3.72 14.66 -5.63
C ARG A 321 4.05 13.68 -4.51
N ASN A 322 4.23 12.42 -4.85
CA ASN A 322 4.49 11.34 -3.90
C ASN A 322 5.88 10.71 -4.01
N HIS A 323 6.75 11.22 -4.89
CA HIS A 323 8.06 10.61 -5.15
C HIS A 323 8.97 10.55 -3.92
N GLY A 324 8.85 11.50 -3.00
CA GLY A 324 9.59 11.49 -1.74
C GLY A 324 9.05 10.55 -0.67
N TYR A 325 7.87 9.95 -0.86
CA TYR A 325 7.22 9.11 0.16
C TYR A 325 7.98 7.81 0.45
N PRO A 326 8.43 7.03 -0.55
CA PRO A 326 8.99 5.70 -0.30
C PRO A 326 10.14 5.70 0.69
N ASP A 327 11.06 6.66 0.57
CA ASP A 327 12.25 6.77 1.42
C ASP A 327 12.24 8.02 2.31
N GLY A 328 11.09 8.65 2.43
CA GLY A 328 10.88 9.84 3.24
C GLY A 328 10.78 9.53 4.73
N THR A 329 11.12 10.54 5.54
CA THR A 329 10.86 10.53 6.98
C THR A 329 9.37 10.47 7.28
N TYR A 330 9.01 10.08 8.50
CA TYR A 330 7.60 10.08 8.93
C TYR A 330 6.95 11.46 8.79
N ALA A 331 7.72 12.53 9.02
CA ALA A 331 7.24 13.90 8.83
C ALA A 331 6.95 14.22 7.36
N GLU A 332 7.82 13.78 6.45
CA GLU A 332 7.63 13.94 5.00
C GLU A 332 6.45 13.13 4.49
N ARG A 333 6.31 11.87 4.91
CA ARG A 333 5.17 11.02 4.57
C ARG A 333 3.85 11.61 5.05
N LYS A 334 3.83 12.16 6.27
CA LYS A 334 2.66 12.88 6.80
C LYS A 334 2.33 14.11 5.96
N ARG A 335 3.33 14.92 5.59
CA ARG A 335 3.14 16.09 4.73
C ARG A 335 2.54 15.68 3.37
N ILE A 336 3.06 14.62 2.77
CA ILE A 336 2.56 14.09 1.50
C ILE A 336 1.11 13.60 1.64
N TYR A 337 0.77 12.91 2.73
CA TYR A 337 -0.61 12.51 3.02
C TYR A 337 -1.55 13.71 3.11
N GLU A 338 -1.18 14.75 3.87
CA GLU A 338 -2.01 15.94 4.03
C GLU A 338 -2.16 16.73 2.71
N GLU A 339 -1.12 16.79 1.90
CA GLU A 339 -1.15 17.39 0.57
C GLU A 339 -2.13 16.65 -0.37
N HIS A 340 -2.09 15.32 -0.39
CA HIS A 340 -3.02 14.50 -1.17
C HIS A 340 -4.46 14.62 -0.66
N ARG A 341 -4.65 14.66 0.66
CA ARG A 341 -5.97 14.87 1.27
C ARG A 341 -6.53 16.23 0.88
N GLY A 342 -5.76 17.31 1.04
CA GLY A 342 -6.17 18.66 0.67
C GLY A 342 -6.50 18.78 -0.82
N TYR A 343 -5.66 18.19 -1.69
CA TYR A 343 -5.92 18.12 -3.13
C TYR A 343 -7.22 17.39 -3.45
N THR A 344 -7.43 16.20 -2.90
CA THR A 344 -8.62 15.38 -3.14
C THR A 344 -9.88 16.07 -2.62
N GLN A 345 -9.83 16.66 -1.42
CA GLN A 345 -10.93 17.42 -0.84
C GLN A 345 -11.31 18.62 -1.70
N GLY A 346 -10.32 19.39 -2.13
CA GLY A 346 -10.55 20.56 -2.99
C GLY A 346 -11.02 20.18 -4.38
N LEU A 347 -10.58 19.02 -4.93
CA LEU A 347 -11.07 18.51 -6.21
C LEU A 347 -12.55 18.16 -6.15
N ILE A 348 -12.99 17.44 -5.12
CA ILE A 348 -14.42 17.13 -4.93
C ILE A 348 -15.23 18.43 -4.75
N HIS A 349 -14.70 19.38 -3.99
CA HIS A 349 -15.33 20.68 -3.82
C HIS A 349 -15.41 21.44 -5.15
N PHE A 350 -14.34 21.49 -5.95
CA PHE A 350 -14.32 22.10 -7.28
C PHE A 350 -15.38 21.46 -8.21
N LEU A 351 -15.37 20.14 -8.31
CA LEU A 351 -16.32 19.40 -9.17
C LEU A 351 -17.78 19.59 -8.76
N SER A 352 -18.05 19.84 -7.46
CA SER A 352 -19.40 20.01 -6.95
C SER A 352 -19.91 21.47 -6.94
N THR A 353 -19.02 22.48 -7.06
CA THR A 353 -19.41 23.89 -6.84
C THR A 353 -18.97 24.85 -7.94
N ASP A 354 -17.85 24.59 -8.64
CA ASP A 354 -17.29 25.57 -9.57
C ASP A 354 -18.19 25.74 -10.81
N PRO A 355 -18.56 27.00 -11.18
CA PRO A 355 -19.46 27.26 -12.31
C PRO A 355 -18.89 26.87 -13.69
N SER A 356 -17.58 26.67 -13.81
CA SER A 356 -16.95 26.19 -15.04
C SER A 356 -17.11 24.68 -15.27
N VAL A 357 -17.51 23.94 -14.24
CA VAL A 357 -17.83 22.51 -14.36
C VAL A 357 -19.21 22.35 -14.99
N PRO A 358 -19.39 21.49 -16.02
CA PRO A 358 -20.69 21.23 -16.64
C PRO A 358 -21.77 20.94 -15.58
N VAL A 359 -22.96 21.49 -15.81
CA VAL A 359 -24.03 21.48 -14.79
C VAL A 359 -24.42 20.08 -14.35
N GLU A 360 -24.39 19.11 -15.25
CA GLU A 360 -24.73 17.71 -14.96
C GLU A 360 -23.69 17.06 -14.05
N ILE A 361 -22.39 17.28 -14.32
CA ILE A 361 -21.28 16.79 -13.52
C ILE A 361 -21.31 17.43 -12.13
N ARG A 362 -21.50 18.75 -12.07
CA ARG A 362 -21.60 19.49 -10.81
C ARG A 362 -22.80 19.03 -9.98
N ALA A 363 -23.95 18.84 -10.59
CA ALA A 363 -25.17 18.36 -9.93
C ALA A 363 -24.97 16.93 -9.38
N GLU A 364 -24.27 16.07 -10.11
CA GLU A 364 -23.96 14.72 -9.63
C GLU A 364 -22.99 14.75 -8.45
N TRP A 365 -21.86 15.45 -8.54
CA TRP A 365 -20.89 15.55 -7.45
C TRP A 365 -21.45 16.20 -6.18
N SER A 366 -22.37 17.16 -6.31
CA SER A 366 -23.00 17.83 -5.15
C SER A 366 -23.85 16.89 -4.28
N GLN A 367 -24.26 15.75 -4.81
CA GLN A 367 -25.02 14.75 -4.05
C GLN A 367 -24.13 13.90 -3.15
N TRP A 368 -22.86 13.71 -3.49
CA TRP A 368 -21.91 12.86 -2.77
C TRP A 368 -21.27 13.55 -1.59
N GLY A 369 -20.95 12.78 -0.55
CA GLY A 369 -20.15 13.20 0.60
C GLY A 369 -19.49 12.01 1.26
N LEU A 370 -18.63 12.27 2.24
CA LEU A 370 -18.00 11.21 3.03
C LEU A 370 -19.03 10.49 3.90
N CYS A 371 -18.73 9.27 4.31
CA CYS A 371 -19.59 8.47 5.15
C CYS A 371 -19.33 8.74 6.64
N LYS A 372 -20.40 9.03 7.44
CA LYS A 372 -20.30 9.17 8.90
C LYS A 372 -19.90 7.88 9.60
N ASP A 373 -20.22 6.73 9.01
CA ASP A 373 -19.98 5.40 9.56
C ASP A 373 -18.61 4.81 9.17
N GLU A 374 -17.81 5.56 8.37
CA GLU A 374 -16.44 5.20 8.01
C GLU A 374 -15.45 6.21 8.59
N PHE A 375 -14.27 5.75 9.04
CA PHE A 375 -13.17 6.57 9.55
C PHE A 375 -13.62 7.63 10.57
N THR A 376 -14.43 7.24 11.52
CA THR A 376 -15.11 8.12 12.50
C THR A 376 -14.14 8.95 13.34
N ASP A 377 -12.92 8.46 13.54
CA ASP A 377 -11.83 9.13 14.26
C ASP A 377 -10.98 10.06 13.36
N ASN A 378 -11.27 10.12 12.05
CA ASN A 378 -10.56 10.96 11.07
C ASN A 378 -11.52 11.81 10.21
N GLY A 379 -12.70 12.11 10.73
CA GLY A 379 -13.69 12.96 10.05
C GLY A 379 -14.22 12.37 8.73
N GLY A 380 -14.28 11.05 8.60
CA GLY A 380 -14.72 10.36 7.40
C GLY A 380 -13.65 10.17 6.33
N TRP A 381 -12.42 10.65 6.54
CA TRP A 381 -11.30 10.48 5.61
C TRP A 381 -10.51 9.21 5.91
N PRO A 382 -10.07 8.46 4.88
CA PRO A 382 -9.11 7.36 5.04
C PRO A 382 -7.83 7.85 5.71
N ARG A 383 -7.22 7.01 6.55
CA ARG A 383 -6.07 7.37 7.37
C ARG A 383 -4.72 7.23 6.66
N MET A 384 -4.74 6.65 5.45
CA MET A 384 -3.53 6.43 4.64
C MET A 384 -3.81 6.59 3.16
N LEU A 385 -2.75 6.75 2.39
CA LEU A 385 -2.77 6.72 0.93
C LEU A 385 -2.76 5.28 0.41
N TYR A 386 -3.30 5.06 -0.78
CA TYR A 386 -3.06 3.83 -1.52
C TYR A 386 -1.65 3.85 -2.10
N LEU A 387 -0.76 3.13 -1.44
CA LEU A 387 0.65 3.05 -1.77
C LEU A 387 0.85 1.98 -2.86
N ARG A 388 1.15 2.39 -4.10
CA ARG A 388 1.35 1.46 -5.22
C ARG A 388 2.80 1.06 -5.43
N SER A 389 3.75 1.84 -4.91
CA SER A 389 5.18 1.54 -4.96
C SER A 389 5.89 2.19 -3.79
N THR A 390 6.72 1.41 -3.10
CA THR A 390 7.47 1.83 -1.91
C THR A 390 8.90 1.30 -2.02
N ARG A 391 9.61 1.17 -0.89
CA ARG A 391 10.87 0.42 -0.87
C ARG A 391 10.63 -1.02 -1.27
N ARG A 392 11.58 -1.63 -1.92
CA ARG A 392 11.63 -3.06 -2.24
C ARG A 392 12.99 -3.59 -1.81
N MET A 393 12.98 -4.72 -1.11
CA MET A 393 14.19 -5.41 -0.70
C MET A 393 15.05 -5.79 -1.93
N VAL A 394 16.36 -5.82 -1.77
CA VAL A 394 17.28 -6.35 -2.77
C VAL A 394 17.96 -7.58 -2.17
N SER A 395 17.38 -8.75 -2.43
CA SER A 395 17.88 -10.04 -1.98
C SER A 395 18.76 -10.70 -3.05
N ASP A 396 19.17 -11.95 -2.81
CA ASP A 396 19.89 -12.76 -3.79
C ASP A 396 19.00 -13.16 -4.99
N TYR A 397 17.69 -13.11 -4.83
CA TYR A 397 16.71 -13.27 -5.89
C TYR A 397 15.77 -12.05 -5.94
N VAL A 398 15.63 -11.46 -7.12
CA VAL A 398 14.74 -10.33 -7.39
C VAL A 398 13.67 -10.79 -8.38
N ILE A 399 12.40 -10.72 -8.00
CA ILE A 399 11.29 -10.99 -8.93
C ILE A 399 11.24 -9.88 -9.97
N THR A 400 11.28 -10.23 -11.25
CA THR A 400 11.32 -9.30 -12.38
C THR A 400 10.10 -9.46 -13.29
N GLU A 401 10.02 -8.61 -14.31
CA GLU A 401 9.01 -8.75 -15.38
C GLU A 401 9.00 -10.16 -15.97
N ALA A 402 10.14 -10.80 -16.15
CA ALA A 402 10.26 -12.14 -16.73
C ALA A 402 9.60 -13.23 -15.88
N ASP A 403 9.51 -13.04 -14.56
CA ASP A 403 8.89 -14.00 -13.64
C ASP A 403 7.36 -13.90 -13.63
N VAL A 404 6.81 -12.73 -14.01
CA VAL A 404 5.38 -12.45 -13.89
C VAL A 404 4.65 -12.36 -15.24
N ILE A 405 5.39 -12.17 -16.35
CA ILE A 405 4.84 -12.16 -17.70
C ILE A 405 5.26 -13.43 -18.44
N ALA A 406 4.27 -14.20 -18.88
CA ALA A 406 4.52 -15.45 -19.60
C ALA A 406 5.11 -15.28 -21.00
N ARG A 407 5.00 -14.06 -21.59
CA ARG A 407 5.58 -13.68 -22.89
C ARG A 407 5.95 -12.21 -22.92
N PRO A 408 6.99 -11.82 -23.71
CA PRO A 408 7.26 -10.42 -23.98
C PRO A 408 6.03 -9.70 -24.54
N ALA A 409 5.80 -8.47 -24.11
CA ALA A 409 4.67 -7.63 -24.54
C ALA A 409 4.56 -7.44 -26.07
N SER A 410 5.57 -7.79 -26.84
CA SER A 410 5.62 -7.70 -28.30
C SER A 410 4.88 -8.81 -29.05
N SER A 411 4.39 -9.86 -28.40
CA SER A 411 3.68 -10.93 -29.09
C SER A 411 2.21 -10.54 -29.34
N GLN A 412 1.96 -9.82 -30.41
CA GLN A 412 0.61 -9.38 -30.82
C GLN A 412 -0.33 -10.50 -31.27
N CYS A 413 0.04 -11.75 -31.19
CA CYS A 413 -0.80 -12.79 -31.79
C CYS A 413 -1.01 -14.00 -30.88
N GLY A 414 -2.24 -14.14 -30.44
CA GLY A 414 -2.98 -15.37 -30.12
C GLY A 414 -2.48 -16.17 -28.92
N ARG A 415 -2.83 -15.83 -27.79
CA ARG A 415 -4.01 -16.35 -27.07
C ARG A 415 -3.93 -17.73 -26.41
N THR A 416 -2.82 -18.39 -26.38
CA THR A 416 -2.59 -19.41 -25.36
C THR A 416 -1.64 -18.80 -24.35
N LEU A 417 -2.18 -18.31 -23.23
CA LEU A 417 -1.36 -17.84 -22.09
C LEU A 417 -0.51 -19.04 -21.65
N GLN A 418 0.78 -18.98 -21.91
CA GLN A 418 1.67 -19.93 -21.27
C GLN A 418 1.86 -19.50 -19.82
N PRO A 419 1.82 -20.42 -18.86
CA PRO A 419 2.08 -20.09 -17.45
C PRO A 419 3.46 -19.44 -17.32
N ALA A 420 3.62 -18.57 -16.34
CA ALA A 420 4.91 -18.04 -15.95
C ALA A 420 5.91 -19.18 -15.66
N PRO A 421 7.22 -18.93 -15.74
CA PRO A 421 8.22 -19.96 -15.46
C PRO A 421 7.97 -20.64 -14.11
N PRO A 422 8.17 -21.96 -13.99
CA PRO A 422 8.01 -22.65 -12.71
C PRO A 422 9.07 -22.17 -11.72
N VAL A 423 8.66 -21.97 -10.47
CA VAL A 423 9.50 -21.59 -9.36
C VAL A 423 9.87 -22.82 -8.55
N GLU A 424 11.12 -22.94 -8.09
CA GLU A 424 11.61 -24.10 -7.33
C GLU A 424 11.10 -24.14 -5.88
N ASP A 425 10.90 -22.95 -5.28
CA ASP A 425 10.56 -22.74 -3.87
C ASP A 425 9.28 -21.89 -3.69
N PRO A 426 8.13 -22.23 -4.36
CA PRO A 426 6.95 -21.39 -4.29
C PRO A 426 6.29 -21.43 -2.90
N ILE A 427 6.01 -20.26 -2.34
CA ILE A 427 5.33 -20.09 -1.06
C ILE A 427 3.91 -19.56 -1.21
N GLY A 428 3.52 -19.16 -2.39
CA GLY A 428 2.21 -18.64 -2.73
C GLY A 428 2.05 -18.50 -4.22
N VAL A 429 0.83 -18.21 -4.66
CA VAL A 429 0.51 -17.91 -6.06
C VAL A 429 -0.09 -16.51 -6.12
N ALA A 430 0.44 -15.69 -7.01
CA ALA A 430 -0.20 -14.45 -7.43
C ALA A 430 -0.86 -14.62 -8.80
N TRP A 431 -1.89 -13.85 -9.05
CA TRP A 431 -2.55 -13.82 -10.35
C TRP A 431 -3.02 -12.40 -10.64
N TRP A 432 -2.11 -11.59 -11.13
CA TRP A 432 -2.37 -10.23 -11.59
C TRP A 432 -1.44 -9.88 -12.74
N PHE A 433 -1.81 -8.90 -13.53
CA PHE A 433 -0.97 -8.37 -14.59
C PHE A 433 0.04 -7.34 -14.03
N VAL A 434 1.05 -7.01 -14.81
CA VAL A 434 1.91 -5.87 -14.51
C VAL A 434 1.09 -4.60 -14.63
N ASP A 435 0.79 -4.01 -13.49
CA ASP A 435 -0.10 -2.86 -13.32
C ASP A 435 0.69 -1.66 -12.80
N LEU A 436 1.23 -0.89 -13.72
CA LEU A 436 1.99 0.32 -13.43
C LEU A 436 1.13 1.54 -13.73
N HIS A 437 0.83 2.30 -12.70
CA HIS A 437 0.13 3.58 -12.82
C HIS A 437 1.09 4.69 -13.24
N ALA A 438 0.56 5.72 -13.91
CA ALA A 438 1.33 6.90 -14.26
C ALA A 438 2.06 7.47 -13.01
N ALA A 439 3.29 7.89 -13.22
CA ALA A 439 4.13 8.44 -12.17
C ALA A 439 4.16 9.97 -12.21
N ARG A 440 4.08 10.56 -13.42
CA ARG A 440 4.20 12.01 -13.62
C ARG A 440 3.17 12.51 -14.62
N THR A 441 2.74 13.77 -14.42
CA THR A 441 2.04 14.54 -15.44
C THR A 441 2.99 15.61 -15.95
N VAL A 442 3.43 15.50 -17.20
CA VAL A 442 4.48 16.31 -17.81
C VAL A 442 4.02 16.96 -19.11
N ILE A 443 4.90 17.65 -19.81
CA ILE A 443 4.63 18.23 -21.11
C ILE A 443 5.28 17.37 -22.19
N LYS A 444 4.47 16.96 -23.20
CA LYS A 444 4.95 16.31 -24.42
C LYS A 444 4.29 16.96 -25.62
N GLU A 445 5.09 17.44 -26.58
CA GLU A 445 4.61 18.08 -27.81
C GLU A 445 3.58 19.22 -27.56
N GLY A 446 3.85 20.04 -26.52
CA GLY A 446 2.99 21.18 -26.17
C GLY A 446 1.61 20.80 -25.64
N ARG A 447 1.46 19.61 -25.06
CA ARG A 447 0.23 19.14 -24.40
C ARG A 447 0.55 18.44 -23.09
N VAL A 448 -0.44 18.38 -22.21
CA VAL A 448 -0.37 17.56 -20.99
C VAL A 448 -0.25 16.08 -21.34
N TYR A 449 0.62 15.38 -20.65
CA TYR A 449 0.93 13.99 -20.90
C TYR A 449 1.20 13.24 -19.59
N ASN A 450 0.52 12.14 -19.33
CA ASN A 450 0.79 11.27 -18.21
C ASN A 450 1.87 10.25 -18.59
N GLU A 451 2.96 10.20 -17.83
CA GLU A 451 4.09 9.32 -18.09
C GLU A 451 4.13 8.19 -17.05
N GLY A 452 4.39 6.97 -17.48
CA GLY A 452 4.75 5.85 -16.61
C GLY A 452 3.67 4.78 -16.44
N ALA A 453 2.48 4.92 -17.04
CA ALA A 453 1.47 3.87 -16.96
C ALA A 453 1.75 2.75 -17.98
N PHE A 454 1.64 1.51 -17.50
CA PHE A 454 1.67 0.30 -18.32
C PHE A 454 0.77 -0.77 -17.69
N ILE A 455 -0.16 -1.28 -18.47
CA ILE A 455 -1.11 -2.30 -18.01
C ILE A 455 -1.17 -3.40 -19.05
N ASN A 456 -0.78 -4.61 -18.66
CA ASN A 456 -0.74 -5.75 -19.56
C ASN A 456 -1.94 -6.68 -19.32
N TYR A 457 -3.10 -6.31 -19.84
CA TYR A 457 -4.31 -7.13 -19.71
C TYR A 457 -4.30 -8.44 -20.50
N ASP A 458 -3.48 -8.56 -21.54
CA ASP A 458 -3.56 -9.64 -22.51
C ASP A 458 -2.61 -10.80 -22.22
N ASN A 459 -1.57 -10.58 -21.38
CA ASN A 459 -0.47 -11.51 -21.19
C ASN A 459 -0.14 -11.78 -19.73
N TYR A 460 -1.15 -12.06 -18.90
CA TYR A 460 -0.90 -12.46 -17.52
C TYR A 460 -1.51 -13.83 -17.22
N ALA A 461 -0.81 -14.58 -16.39
CA ALA A 461 -1.18 -15.90 -15.91
C ALA A 461 -0.81 -16.00 -14.43
N PRO A 462 -1.38 -16.96 -13.68
CA PRO A 462 -0.93 -17.21 -12.32
C PRO A 462 0.54 -17.61 -12.31
N PHE A 463 1.28 -17.09 -11.31
CA PHE A 463 2.69 -17.38 -11.12
C PHE A 463 3.01 -17.66 -9.67
N GLY A 464 4.02 -18.52 -9.43
CA GLY A 464 4.51 -18.82 -8.09
C GLY A 464 5.39 -17.71 -7.54
N ILE A 465 5.26 -17.42 -6.25
CA ILE A 465 6.12 -16.47 -5.55
C ILE A 465 7.17 -17.26 -4.78
N PRO A 466 8.48 -17.08 -5.05
CA PRO A 466 9.54 -17.86 -4.41
C PRO A 466 9.80 -17.42 -2.97
N TYR A 467 10.14 -18.35 -2.09
CA TYR A 467 10.52 -18.08 -0.69
C TYR A 467 11.68 -17.08 -0.59
N ARG A 468 12.69 -17.24 -1.45
CA ARG A 468 13.88 -16.37 -1.48
C ARG A 468 13.59 -14.90 -1.80
N SER A 469 12.36 -14.56 -2.23
CA SER A 469 11.96 -13.16 -2.43
C SER A 469 11.55 -12.43 -1.15
N ILE A 470 11.25 -13.16 -0.06
CA ILE A 470 10.84 -12.56 1.21
C ILE A 470 11.93 -12.62 2.30
N ILE A 471 13.11 -13.13 1.99
CA ILE A 471 14.26 -13.21 2.89
C ILE A 471 15.38 -12.29 2.41
N PRO A 472 16.07 -11.57 3.32
CA PRO A 472 17.21 -10.74 2.96
C PRO A 472 18.43 -11.58 2.58
N LYS A 473 19.43 -10.93 2.01
CA LYS A 473 20.76 -11.55 1.89
C LYS A 473 21.26 -11.95 3.27
N ARG A 474 21.88 -13.13 3.37
CA ARG A 474 22.43 -13.60 4.64
C ARG A 474 23.42 -12.61 5.29
N ALA A 475 24.19 -11.90 4.45
CA ALA A 475 25.12 -10.88 4.93
C ALA A 475 24.42 -9.67 5.56
N ASP A 476 23.17 -9.41 5.18
CA ASP A 476 22.41 -8.27 5.67
C ASP A 476 21.70 -8.62 6.98
N CYS A 477 20.94 -9.73 7.02
CA CYS A 477 20.20 -10.15 8.19
C CYS A 477 19.82 -11.64 8.13
N THR A 478 19.87 -12.34 9.28
CA THR A 478 19.61 -13.79 9.33
C THR A 478 18.30 -14.18 10.02
N ASN A 479 17.57 -13.22 10.61
CA ASN A 479 16.34 -13.48 11.35
C ASN A 479 15.19 -12.52 11.00
N LEU A 480 15.17 -11.97 9.78
CA LEU A 480 14.13 -11.08 9.27
C LEU A 480 13.44 -11.69 8.06
N LEU A 481 12.10 -11.54 7.99
CA LEU A 481 11.28 -11.83 6.82
C LEU A 481 10.54 -10.56 6.38
N VAL A 482 10.42 -10.34 5.07
CA VAL A 482 9.87 -9.08 4.49
C VAL A 482 8.81 -9.40 3.44
N PRO A 483 7.57 -9.71 3.84
CA PRO A 483 6.52 -10.18 2.93
C PRO A 483 5.89 -9.09 2.06
N SER A 484 5.88 -7.81 2.46
CA SER A 484 5.21 -6.74 1.69
C SER A 484 6.18 -5.93 0.84
N ALA A 485 7.30 -5.51 1.41
CA ALA A 485 8.38 -4.83 0.69
C ALA A 485 9.39 -5.84 0.13
N LEU A 486 8.88 -6.94 -0.43
CA LEU A 486 9.65 -8.10 -0.89
C LEU A 486 10.63 -7.74 -2.01
N SER A 487 11.57 -8.66 -2.27
CA SER A 487 12.60 -8.47 -3.30
C SER A 487 12.00 -8.61 -4.70
N SER A 488 11.81 -7.46 -5.36
CA SER A 488 11.30 -7.36 -6.72
C SER A 488 11.78 -6.10 -7.42
N SER A 489 11.80 -6.13 -8.75
CA SER A 489 11.92 -4.94 -9.57
C SER A 489 10.65 -4.08 -9.49
N TYR A 490 10.69 -2.86 -10.02
CA TYR A 490 9.52 -2.00 -10.13
C TYR A 490 8.41 -2.64 -10.98
N ALA A 491 8.76 -3.26 -12.10
CA ALA A 491 7.81 -3.95 -12.97
C ALA A 491 7.23 -5.21 -12.30
N GLY A 492 8.09 -6.05 -11.72
CA GLY A 492 7.66 -7.26 -11.00
C GLY A 492 6.71 -6.92 -9.83
N TYR A 493 7.01 -5.84 -9.08
CA TYR A 493 6.15 -5.37 -7.99
C TYR A 493 4.74 -4.98 -8.47
N GLY A 494 4.60 -4.47 -9.68
CA GLY A 494 3.31 -4.14 -10.28
C GLY A 494 2.32 -5.30 -10.30
N ALA A 495 2.81 -6.56 -10.39
CA ALA A 495 1.96 -7.77 -10.37
C ALA A 495 1.79 -8.36 -8.96
N LEU A 496 2.56 -7.91 -7.96
CA LEU A 496 2.60 -8.48 -6.60
C LEU A 496 1.87 -7.63 -5.56
N ARG A 497 1.67 -6.34 -5.81
CA ARG A 497 1.21 -5.32 -4.86
C ARG A 497 -0.25 -5.40 -4.43
N LEU A 498 -0.94 -6.51 -4.68
CA LEU A 498 -2.32 -6.70 -4.25
C LEU A 498 -2.39 -7.07 -2.78
N GLU A 499 -3.38 -6.54 -2.09
CA GLU A 499 -3.56 -6.73 -0.64
C GLU A 499 -3.75 -8.20 -0.25
N TRP A 500 -4.46 -8.97 -1.08
CA TRP A 500 -4.61 -10.41 -0.85
C TRP A 500 -3.30 -11.18 -1.08
N THR A 501 -2.43 -10.73 -2.01
CA THR A 501 -1.09 -11.29 -2.20
C THR A 501 -0.22 -11.03 -0.97
N TYR A 502 -0.26 -9.83 -0.39
CA TYR A 502 0.43 -9.55 0.87
C TYR A 502 -0.02 -10.48 1.99
N MET A 503 -1.30 -10.79 2.06
CA MET A 503 -1.83 -11.71 3.07
C MET A 503 -1.32 -13.15 2.88
N VAL A 504 -1.25 -13.63 1.62
CA VAL A 504 -0.63 -14.92 1.27
C VAL A 504 0.84 -14.95 1.72
N LEU A 505 1.60 -13.91 1.42
CA LEU A 505 3.01 -13.80 1.78
C LEU A 505 3.23 -13.67 3.29
N GLY A 506 2.33 -12.99 3.98
CA GLY A 506 2.35 -12.90 5.44
C GLY A 506 2.16 -14.25 6.10
N GLN A 507 1.19 -15.07 5.65
CA GLN A 507 1.03 -16.43 6.13
C GLN A 507 2.31 -17.24 5.93
N SER A 508 2.94 -17.13 4.77
CA SER A 508 4.20 -17.82 4.48
C SER A 508 5.35 -17.36 5.36
N ALA A 509 5.43 -16.05 5.63
CA ALA A 509 6.44 -15.50 6.53
C ALA A 509 6.24 -15.97 7.98
N GLY A 510 4.99 -16.03 8.46
CA GLY A 510 4.66 -16.58 9.77
C GLY A 510 5.06 -18.04 9.90
N ALA A 511 4.72 -18.88 8.91
CA ALA A 511 5.10 -20.29 8.89
C ALA A 511 6.63 -20.48 8.86
N ALA A 512 7.33 -19.70 8.03
CA ALA A 512 8.80 -19.76 7.96
C ALA A 512 9.46 -19.31 9.27
N ALA A 513 8.91 -18.29 9.93
CA ALA A 513 9.41 -17.81 11.21
C ALA A 513 9.29 -18.87 12.31
N VAL A 514 8.16 -19.60 12.37
CA VAL A 514 7.95 -20.71 13.30
C VAL A 514 8.99 -21.82 13.05
N ILE A 515 9.17 -22.25 11.80
CA ILE A 515 10.13 -23.30 11.45
C ILE A 515 11.57 -22.87 11.78
N ALA A 516 11.93 -21.61 11.48
CA ALA A 516 13.25 -21.05 11.81
C ALA A 516 13.48 -21.05 13.32
N LEU A 517 12.48 -20.65 14.11
CA LEU A 517 12.54 -20.64 15.57
C LEU A 517 12.68 -22.07 16.13
N ASP A 518 11.81 -22.99 15.76
CA ASP A 518 11.77 -24.36 16.26
C ASP A 518 13.05 -25.13 15.98
N LYS A 519 13.66 -24.88 14.82
CA LYS A 519 14.91 -25.54 14.41
C LYS A 519 16.16 -24.74 14.76
N ASN A 520 15.99 -23.55 15.35
CA ASN A 520 17.08 -22.60 15.65
C ASN A 520 17.98 -22.34 14.41
N LEU A 521 17.33 -21.97 13.29
CA LEU A 521 17.97 -21.74 12.00
C LEU A 521 17.87 -20.26 11.59
N PRO A 522 18.85 -19.73 10.83
CA PRO A 522 18.66 -18.57 10.01
C PRO A 522 17.47 -18.74 9.07
N VAL A 523 16.76 -17.65 8.74
CA VAL A 523 15.61 -17.72 7.80
C VAL A 523 16.00 -18.23 6.42
N GLN A 524 17.27 -18.06 6.03
CA GLN A 524 17.81 -18.57 4.76
C GLN A 524 18.00 -20.12 4.75
N ASP A 525 18.00 -20.76 5.91
CA ASP A 525 18.22 -22.21 6.06
C ASP A 525 16.92 -22.97 6.39
N VAL A 526 15.77 -22.29 6.35
CA VAL A 526 14.46 -22.93 6.51
C VAL A 526 14.29 -23.99 5.42
N PRO A 527 14.10 -25.28 5.77
CA PRO A 527 13.95 -26.35 4.78
C PRO A 527 12.67 -26.14 3.98
N TYR A 528 12.79 -25.84 2.69
CA TYR A 528 11.62 -25.59 1.83
C TYR A 528 10.59 -26.73 1.83
N PRO A 529 10.98 -28.03 1.82
CA PRO A 529 9.98 -29.11 1.89
C PRO A 529 9.09 -29.04 3.13
N ASP A 530 9.65 -28.65 4.29
CA ASP A 530 8.88 -28.53 5.54
C ASP A 530 7.93 -27.31 5.45
N LEU A 531 8.41 -26.19 4.94
CA LEU A 531 7.61 -24.99 4.72
C LEU A 531 6.46 -25.27 3.75
N ALA A 532 6.75 -25.89 2.61
CA ALA A 532 5.75 -26.22 1.61
C ALA A 532 4.67 -27.18 2.17
N ALA A 533 5.08 -28.24 2.88
CA ALA A 533 4.15 -29.17 3.51
C ALA A 533 3.27 -28.47 4.55
N HIS A 534 3.85 -27.59 5.36
CA HIS A 534 3.11 -26.80 6.34
C HIS A 534 2.06 -25.91 5.65
N LEU A 535 2.46 -25.09 4.67
CA LEU A 535 1.55 -24.17 3.97
C LEU A 535 0.40 -24.91 3.28
N VAL A 536 0.68 -26.04 2.62
CA VAL A 536 -0.35 -26.88 1.98
C VAL A 536 -1.31 -27.44 3.03
N SER A 537 -0.82 -27.93 4.18
CA SER A 537 -1.66 -28.43 5.27
C SER A 537 -2.59 -27.35 5.84
N ARG A 538 -2.16 -26.07 5.76
CA ARG A 538 -2.95 -24.89 6.15
C ARG A 538 -3.89 -24.39 5.06
N GLY A 539 -4.00 -25.12 3.94
CA GLY A 539 -4.88 -24.79 2.82
C GLY A 539 -4.37 -23.66 1.92
N GLN A 540 -3.13 -23.22 2.08
CA GLN A 540 -2.54 -22.23 1.17
C GLN A 540 -2.21 -22.85 -0.19
N LYS A 541 -2.46 -22.11 -1.25
CA LYS A 541 -2.13 -22.49 -2.62
C LYS A 541 -0.71 -22.04 -2.93
N ILE A 542 0.21 -22.97 -3.14
CA ILE A 542 1.61 -22.68 -3.46
C ILE A 542 1.99 -23.07 -4.89
N THR A 543 1.16 -23.82 -5.56
CA THR A 543 1.38 -24.25 -6.95
C THR A 543 0.24 -23.76 -7.85
N VAL A 544 0.62 -23.40 -9.06
CA VAL A 544 -0.33 -23.10 -10.13
C VAL A 544 -0.92 -24.42 -10.60
N SER A 545 -2.24 -24.60 -10.51
CA SER A 545 -2.92 -25.70 -11.16
C SER A 545 -2.71 -25.56 -12.67
N LYS A 546 -2.25 -26.62 -13.35
CA LYS A 546 -2.25 -26.62 -14.81
C LYS A 546 -3.69 -26.35 -15.23
N ALA A 547 -3.92 -25.27 -15.97
CA ALA A 547 -5.22 -25.02 -16.56
C ALA A 547 -5.64 -26.32 -17.26
N GLY A 548 -6.76 -26.88 -16.84
CA GLY A 548 -7.32 -28.07 -17.46
C GLY A 548 -7.50 -27.81 -18.96
N ASN A 549 -7.03 -28.74 -19.77
CA ASN A 549 -7.22 -28.76 -21.23
C ASN A 549 -8.69 -28.67 -21.59
#